data_18e822b0692b0c19bbe83b4f7f9f9594
#
_entry.id   18e822b0692b0c19bbe83b4f7f9f9594
#
_cell.length_a   1.000
_cell.length_b   1.000
_cell.length_c   1.000
_cell.angle_alpha   90.00
_cell.angle_beta   90.00
_cell.angle_gamma   90.00
#
_symmetry.space_group_name_H-M   'P 1'
#
loop_
_entity.id
_entity.type
_entity.pdbx_description
1 polymer ?
#
loop_
_entity_poly.entity_id
_entity_poly.type
_entity_poly.pdbx_seq_one_letter_code
_entity_poly.pdbx_strand_id
1 'polypeptide(L)'
;MRYFLIILFLITHLGAQSTIISGFISDSSSGEALIGANVILQETGQGMATDMNGYYVIQDIVPGDYVLMVSYVGFSLRKEKLTISEGKSIKLNIALLEEVVELSQVEVTAEQLQRKANIQPSKINLSPRMMKAAPALAEPDLFRTIQALPGVLTTSEFSTGLVIRGGNTDQNLILLDGVTVYNPSHLGGIFSNFIVDGVKEAELIKGAYNAEYGGRLSAVLNIISREGNQKKFEGKANLSLLSAQATLEGPFYKGAWILSGRRTYFDQIFKKNPNIPPYYFYDIQSHVYSDITPKDRLSLSFYNGIDDLLFGTFGLAGRWGNSTLSTQYRRVFSEKLIGNFLYANSLFFTEFGLGGSNGLNSDNQIDDATVAANFSWFKSSESTVKFGAQLKNLGFLYTNTFGDSLQFKIETQPKEFASYIKLK
;
A
#
# COMPACT_ATOMS: atom_id res chain seq x y z
N MET A 1 32.45 -2.61 -30.22
CA MET A 1 32.54 -2.41 -28.76
C MET A 1 33.35 -1.19 -28.30
N ARG A 2 34.10 -0.51 -29.14
CA ARG A 2 34.93 0.66 -28.73
C ARG A 2 34.21 2.02 -28.82
N TYR A 3 33.04 2.13 -29.44
CA TYR A 3 32.30 3.40 -29.60
C TYR A 3 31.17 3.58 -28.59
N PHE A 4 30.81 2.57 -27.81
CA PHE A 4 29.78 2.66 -26.77
C PHE A 4 30.27 3.29 -25.46
N LEU A 5 31.59 3.33 -25.25
CA LEU A 5 32.25 3.90 -24.07
C LEU A 5 32.49 5.42 -24.17
N ILE A 6 32.45 6.00 -25.38
CA ILE A 6 32.71 7.44 -25.60
C ILE A 6 31.49 8.31 -25.38
N ILE A 7 30.25 7.78 -25.50
CA ILE A 7 29.03 8.52 -25.28
C ILE A 7 28.75 8.71 -23.77
N LEU A 8 29.33 7.90 -22.91
CA LEU A 8 29.12 8.01 -21.46
C LEU A 8 29.99 9.10 -20.79
N PHE A 9 30.94 9.71 -21.49
CA PHE A 9 31.89 10.66 -20.91
C PHE A 9 31.69 12.13 -21.30
N LEU A 10 30.65 12.46 -22.10
CA LEU A 10 30.36 13.83 -22.59
C LEU A 10 29.18 14.51 -21.90
N ILE A 11 28.69 13.96 -20.75
CA ILE A 11 27.77 14.67 -19.86
C ILE A 11 28.58 15.23 -18.68
N THR A 12 29.61 15.99 -18.94
CA THR A 12 30.26 16.83 -17.93
C THR A 12 29.64 18.23 -17.98
N HIS A 13 28.68 18.49 -17.13
CA HIS A 13 28.51 19.64 -16.25
C HIS A 13 28.75 21.05 -16.81
N LEU A 14 27.68 21.66 -17.34
CA LEU A 14 27.38 23.05 -16.98
C LEU A 14 26.17 22.98 -16.02
N GLY A 15 26.39 22.58 -14.78
CA GLY A 15 25.41 22.70 -13.73
C GLY A 15 25.47 24.09 -13.14
N ALA A 16 24.66 25.03 -13.61
CA ALA A 16 24.25 26.10 -12.75
C ALA A 16 23.76 25.45 -11.46
N GLN A 17 24.33 25.80 -10.30
CA GLN A 17 23.89 25.28 -9.00
C GLN A 17 22.46 25.77 -8.77
N SER A 18 21.47 24.95 -9.17
CA SER A 18 20.06 25.27 -8.92
C SER A 18 19.81 25.25 -7.42
N THR A 19 19.18 26.29 -6.92
CA THR A 19 18.76 26.33 -5.51
C THR A 19 17.62 25.37 -5.29
N ILE A 20 17.74 24.51 -4.28
CA ILE A 20 16.81 23.42 -4.02
C ILE A 20 16.35 23.47 -2.57
N ILE A 21 15.04 23.30 -2.36
CA ILE A 21 14.47 22.95 -1.05
C ILE A 21 13.98 21.51 -1.13
N SER A 22 14.38 20.68 -0.17
CA SER A 22 13.96 19.28 -0.09
C SER A 22 13.79 18.82 1.35
N GLY A 23 12.98 17.78 1.56
CA GLY A 23 12.80 17.23 2.90
C GLY A 23 11.65 16.24 2.97
N PHE A 24 11.29 15.86 4.19
CA PHE A 24 10.19 14.96 4.49
C PHE A 24 9.10 15.69 5.28
N ILE A 25 7.85 15.37 4.97
CA ILE A 25 6.69 15.82 5.73
C ILE A 25 6.17 14.63 6.54
N SER A 26 5.93 14.86 7.82
CA SER A 26 5.48 13.83 8.76
C SER A 26 4.36 14.35 9.67
N ASP A 27 3.65 13.44 10.29
CA ASP A 27 2.74 13.71 11.39
C ASP A 27 3.53 14.02 12.68
N SER A 28 3.20 15.10 13.34
CA SER A 28 3.88 15.51 14.59
C SER A 28 3.54 14.59 15.77
N SER A 29 2.46 13.86 15.76
CA SER A 29 2.03 12.99 16.86
C SER A 29 2.70 11.62 16.82
N SER A 30 2.81 11.02 15.62
CA SER A 30 3.33 9.69 15.38
C SER A 30 4.73 9.66 14.77
N GLY A 31 5.09 10.69 13.98
CA GLY A 31 6.27 10.71 13.14
C GLY A 31 6.09 10.01 11.79
N GLU A 32 4.91 9.44 11.50
CA GLU A 32 4.61 8.79 10.22
C GLU A 32 4.72 9.77 9.06
N ALA A 33 5.29 9.34 7.94
CA ALA A 33 5.40 10.16 6.73
C ALA A 33 4.00 10.50 6.17
N LEU A 34 3.78 11.74 5.71
CA LEU A 34 2.52 12.16 5.08
C LEU A 34 2.67 12.11 3.57
N ILE A 35 1.90 11.21 2.93
CA ILE A 35 1.88 10.98 1.48
C ILE A 35 0.90 11.96 0.84
N GLY A 36 1.31 12.66 -0.21
CA GLY A 36 0.44 13.61 -0.91
C GLY A 36 0.22 14.95 -0.19
N ALA A 37 1.01 15.27 0.85
CA ALA A 37 0.99 16.59 1.47
C ALA A 37 1.47 17.65 0.47
N ASN A 38 0.74 18.76 0.35
CA ASN A 38 1.09 19.85 -0.57
C ASN A 38 2.15 20.72 0.07
N VAL A 39 3.24 20.98 -0.67
CA VAL A 39 4.35 21.83 -0.25
C VAL A 39 4.53 22.89 -1.35
N ILE A 40 4.28 24.16 -1.04
CA ILE A 40 4.17 25.25 -2.05
C ILE A 40 4.85 26.50 -1.49
N LEU A 41 5.62 27.19 -2.33
CA LEU A 41 6.09 28.56 -2.08
C LEU A 41 4.96 29.55 -2.37
N GLN A 42 4.57 30.34 -1.37
CA GLN A 42 3.39 31.22 -1.45
C GLN A 42 3.54 32.27 -2.56
N GLU A 43 4.74 32.82 -2.73
CA GLU A 43 5.02 33.94 -3.62
C GLU A 43 5.02 33.53 -5.09
N THR A 44 5.48 32.32 -5.41
CA THR A 44 5.62 31.85 -6.80
C THR A 44 4.58 30.79 -7.20
N GLY A 45 3.94 30.16 -6.22
CA GLY A 45 3.08 29.00 -6.45
C GLY A 45 3.85 27.73 -6.84
N GLN A 46 5.18 27.78 -6.90
CA GLN A 46 6.01 26.58 -7.15
C GLN A 46 5.88 25.60 -6.00
N GLY A 47 5.71 24.34 -6.31
CA GLY A 47 5.59 23.31 -5.28
C GLY A 47 5.24 21.95 -5.84
N MET A 48 5.09 20.99 -4.94
CA MET A 48 4.68 19.64 -5.26
C MET A 48 3.96 18.97 -4.10
N ALA A 49 3.26 17.88 -4.39
CA ALA A 49 2.80 16.96 -3.37
C ALA A 49 3.92 15.98 -3.00
N THR A 50 4.01 15.62 -1.71
CA THR A 50 4.96 14.61 -1.24
C THR A 50 4.73 13.26 -1.92
N ASP A 51 5.80 12.53 -2.17
CA ASP A 51 5.78 11.18 -2.74
C ASP A 51 5.32 10.11 -1.72
N MET A 52 5.39 8.84 -2.09
CA MET A 52 5.05 7.68 -1.22
C MET A 52 5.93 7.58 0.04
N ASN A 53 7.06 8.26 0.06
CA ASN A 53 7.95 8.33 1.22
C ASN A 53 7.71 9.58 2.08
N GLY A 54 6.75 10.44 1.73
CA GLY A 54 6.58 11.76 2.33
C GLY A 54 7.65 12.77 1.90
N TYR A 55 8.41 12.49 0.83
CA TYR A 55 9.50 13.33 0.34
C TYR A 55 9.00 14.39 -0.63
N TYR A 56 9.59 15.59 -0.54
CA TYR A 56 9.37 16.67 -1.50
C TYR A 56 10.69 17.31 -1.93
N VAL A 57 10.69 17.90 -3.13
CA VAL A 57 11.80 18.70 -3.66
C VAL A 57 11.26 19.81 -4.55
N ILE A 58 11.61 21.06 -4.25
CA ILE A 58 11.33 22.23 -5.07
C ILE A 58 12.66 22.74 -5.62
N GLN A 59 12.75 22.93 -6.92
CA GLN A 59 13.98 23.25 -7.64
C GLN A 59 13.85 24.56 -8.38
N ASP A 60 15.00 25.07 -8.85
CA ASP A 60 15.08 26.24 -9.73
C ASP A 60 14.45 27.49 -9.09
N ILE A 61 14.66 27.65 -7.78
CA ILE A 61 14.12 28.74 -7.00
C ILE A 61 15.07 29.94 -7.12
N VAL A 62 14.52 31.10 -7.48
CA VAL A 62 15.29 32.36 -7.51
C VAL A 62 15.65 32.76 -6.07
N PRO A 63 16.88 33.28 -5.82
CA PRO A 63 17.23 33.78 -4.48
C PRO A 63 16.27 34.86 -3.99
N GLY A 64 15.89 34.82 -2.72
CA GLY A 64 14.92 35.74 -2.13
C GLY A 64 14.30 35.21 -0.84
N ASP A 65 13.35 35.97 -0.29
CA ASP A 65 12.59 35.60 0.89
C ASP A 65 11.25 34.99 0.48
N TYR A 66 10.91 33.85 1.07
CA TYR A 66 9.73 33.05 0.73
C TYR A 66 9.02 32.54 1.97
N VAL A 67 7.73 32.25 1.81
CA VAL A 67 6.92 31.51 2.78
C VAL A 67 6.60 30.13 2.20
N LEU A 68 7.18 29.07 2.76
CA LEU A 68 6.84 27.71 2.43
C LEU A 68 5.57 27.33 3.16
N MET A 69 4.51 27.02 2.42
CA MET A 69 3.25 26.53 2.94
C MET A 69 3.17 25.01 2.80
N VAL A 70 2.83 24.34 3.88
CA VAL A 70 2.60 22.89 3.90
C VAL A 70 1.21 22.62 4.40
N SER A 71 0.41 21.89 3.60
CA SER A 71 -0.97 21.54 3.92
C SER A 71 -1.26 20.07 3.63
N TYR A 72 -2.07 19.46 4.49
CA TYR A 72 -2.58 18.10 4.33
C TYR A 72 -3.97 18.00 4.96
N VAL A 73 -4.85 17.16 4.39
CA VAL A 73 -6.23 17.01 4.88
C VAL A 73 -6.22 16.44 6.30
N GLY A 74 -6.90 17.10 7.23
CA GLY A 74 -6.93 16.72 8.65
C GLY A 74 -5.75 17.23 9.49
N PHE A 75 -4.94 18.14 8.91
CA PHE A 75 -3.79 18.74 9.60
C PHE A 75 -3.80 20.26 9.48
N SER A 76 -3.24 20.93 10.49
CA SER A 76 -3.10 22.38 10.50
C SER A 76 -2.15 22.86 9.40
N LEU A 77 -2.51 23.97 8.74
CA LEU A 77 -1.64 24.63 7.78
C LEU A 77 -0.35 25.11 8.46
N ARG A 78 0.81 24.65 7.98
CA ARG A 78 2.11 25.11 8.44
C ARG A 78 2.71 26.10 7.46
N LYS A 79 3.26 27.21 8.00
CA LYS A 79 3.98 28.25 7.22
C LYS A 79 5.37 28.42 7.82
N GLU A 80 6.40 28.34 6.97
CA GLU A 80 7.80 28.51 7.32
C GLU A 80 8.41 29.64 6.48
N LYS A 81 9.01 30.63 7.13
CA LYS A 81 9.73 31.70 6.44
C LYS A 81 11.13 31.25 6.11
N LEU A 82 11.55 31.41 4.86
CA LEU A 82 12.84 30.96 4.35
C LEU A 82 13.52 32.08 3.59
N THR A 83 14.81 32.30 3.87
CA THR A 83 15.68 33.14 3.04
C THR A 83 16.53 32.21 2.17
N ILE A 84 16.38 32.30 0.87
CA ILE A 84 17.03 31.45 -0.11
C ILE A 84 18.20 32.21 -0.73
N SER A 85 19.41 31.66 -0.62
CA SER A 85 20.62 32.17 -1.25
C SER A 85 20.98 31.38 -2.50
N GLU A 86 21.64 32.03 -3.45
CA GLU A 86 22.05 31.42 -4.71
C GLU A 86 22.93 30.18 -4.50
N GLY A 87 22.62 29.10 -5.25
CA GLY A 87 23.40 27.85 -5.25
C GLY A 87 23.35 27.04 -3.96
N LYS A 88 22.48 27.37 -3.00
CA LYS A 88 22.38 26.64 -1.73
C LYS A 88 21.16 25.72 -1.70
N SER A 89 21.38 24.46 -1.35
CA SER A 89 20.31 23.51 -1.04
C SER A 89 19.88 23.63 0.41
N ILE A 90 18.57 23.70 0.66
CA ILE A 90 17.97 23.72 2.00
C ILE A 90 17.28 22.38 2.22
N LYS A 91 17.69 21.68 3.30
CA LYS A 91 16.98 20.47 3.77
C LYS A 91 16.09 20.85 4.94
N LEU A 92 14.77 20.69 4.75
CA LEU A 92 13.78 21.07 5.73
C LEU A 92 12.73 19.97 5.90
N ASN A 93 12.82 19.27 7.04
CA ASN A 93 11.79 18.31 7.45
C ASN A 93 10.74 19.04 8.28
N ILE A 94 9.45 18.83 7.96
CA ILE A 94 8.33 19.52 8.61
C ILE A 94 7.37 18.49 9.17
N ALA A 95 7.04 18.65 10.45
CA ALA A 95 6.00 17.88 11.12
C ALA A 95 4.72 18.72 11.20
N LEU A 96 3.59 18.18 10.73
CA LEU A 96 2.27 18.79 10.81
C LEU A 96 1.53 18.33 12.04
N LEU A 97 0.79 19.23 12.68
CA LEU A 97 -0.12 18.93 13.79
C LEU A 97 -1.46 18.44 13.23
N GLU A 98 -1.96 17.32 13.73
CA GLU A 98 -3.31 16.88 13.44
C GLU A 98 -4.32 17.89 13.98
N GLU A 99 -5.26 18.32 13.14
CA GLU A 99 -6.31 19.25 13.50
C GLU A 99 -7.65 18.64 13.11
N VAL A 100 -8.55 18.54 14.08
CA VAL A 100 -9.94 18.18 13.80
C VAL A 100 -10.61 19.43 13.22
N VAL A 101 -10.53 19.60 11.91
CA VAL A 101 -11.22 20.69 11.21
C VAL A 101 -12.73 20.38 11.25
N GLU A 102 -13.48 21.13 12.03
CA GLU A 102 -14.90 21.31 11.74
C GLU A 102 -15.00 21.93 10.35
N LEU A 103 -15.82 21.29 9.49
CA LEU A 103 -16.01 21.63 8.07
C LEU A 103 -16.22 23.14 7.84
N SER A 104 -15.18 23.93 7.73
CA SER A 104 -15.22 25.31 7.31
C SER A 104 -14.25 25.56 6.16
N GLN A 105 -14.73 26.21 5.14
CA GLN A 105 -14.17 26.86 3.93
C GLN A 105 -12.72 26.55 3.46
N VAL A 106 -11.80 26.07 4.32
CA VAL A 106 -10.39 25.78 4.00
C VAL A 106 -10.22 24.43 3.27
N GLU A 107 -11.11 23.47 3.48
CA GLU A 107 -11.05 22.15 2.81
C GLU A 107 -11.17 22.25 1.28
N VAL A 108 -12.00 23.20 0.79
CA VAL A 108 -12.22 23.40 -0.65
C VAL A 108 -10.94 23.81 -1.38
N THR A 109 -10.08 24.61 -0.74
CA THR A 109 -8.85 25.10 -1.37
C THR A 109 -7.76 24.02 -1.43
N ALA A 110 -7.62 23.20 -0.38
CA ALA A 110 -6.67 22.09 -0.33
C ALA A 110 -7.05 20.97 -1.31
N GLU A 111 -8.34 20.62 -1.40
CA GLU A 111 -8.84 19.68 -2.41
C GLU A 111 -8.70 20.18 -3.85
N GLN A 112 -8.91 21.48 -4.09
CA GLN A 112 -8.72 22.08 -5.41
C GLN A 112 -7.24 22.05 -5.85
N LEU A 113 -6.31 22.30 -4.92
CA LEU A 113 -4.87 22.20 -5.18
C LEU A 113 -4.46 20.74 -5.42
N GLN A 114 -4.98 19.79 -4.65
CA GLN A 114 -4.78 18.36 -4.88
C GLN A 114 -5.33 17.90 -6.24
N ARG A 115 -6.52 18.38 -6.64
CA ARG A 115 -7.11 18.06 -7.95
C ARG A 115 -6.29 18.62 -9.11
N LYS A 116 -5.70 19.81 -8.97
CA LYS A 116 -4.79 20.40 -9.98
C LYS A 116 -3.46 19.66 -10.07
N ALA A 117 -2.93 19.16 -8.95
CA ALA A 117 -1.68 18.38 -8.92
C ALA A 117 -1.85 16.93 -9.40
N ASN A 118 -3.05 16.36 -9.28
CA ASN A 118 -3.34 14.97 -9.68
C ASN A 118 -4.03 14.95 -11.06
N ILE A 119 -3.25 14.77 -12.11
CA ILE A 119 -3.71 14.65 -13.51
C ILE A 119 -4.42 13.31 -13.80
N GLN A 120 -4.69 12.48 -12.78
CA GLN A 120 -5.32 11.17 -12.96
C GLN A 120 -6.78 11.16 -12.46
N PRO A 121 -7.77 11.37 -13.36
CA PRO A 121 -9.19 11.43 -12.99
C PRO A 121 -9.76 10.09 -12.49
N SER A 122 -8.99 9.01 -12.59
CA SER A 122 -9.38 7.67 -12.17
C SER A 122 -8.80 7.22 -10.83
N LYS A 123 -8.00 8.07 -10.18
CA LYS A 123 -7.34 7.78 -8.92
C LYS A 123 -8.19 8.29 -7.74
N ILE A 124 -8.40 7.42 -6.74
CA ILE A 124 -9.10 7.74 -5.49
C ILE A 124 -8.22 7.27 -4.34
N ASN A 125 -7.94 8.17 -3.42
CA ASN A 125 -7.22 7.86 -2.18
C ASN A 125 -8.24 7.68 -1.05
N LEU A 126 -8.13 6.58 -0.34
CA LEU A 126 -8.98 6.19 0.78
C LEU A 126 -8.16 6.22 2.07
N SER A 127 -8.50 7.14 2.95
CA SER A 127 -7.89 7.22 4.28
C SER A 127 -8.62 6.30 5.28
N PRO A 128 -7.98 5.90 6.40
CA PRO A 128 -8.65 5.15 7.47
C PRO A 128 -9.90 5.84 8.02
N ARG A 129 -9.93 7.18 8.04
CA ARG A 129 -11.10 7.95 8.45
C ARG A 129 -12.29 7.71 7.52
N MET A 130 -12.06 7.70 6.20
CA MET A 130 -13.11 7.40 5.22
C MET A 130 -13.60 5.96 5.35
N MET A 131 -12.69 5.00 5.56
CA MET A 131 -13.05 3.58 5.74
C MET A 131 -13.88 3.37 7.00
N LYS A 132 -13.59 4.07 8.10
CA LYS A 132 -14.36 4.00 9.35
C LYS A 132 -15.71 4.73 9.30
N ALA A 133 -15.85 5.73 8.43
CA ALA A 133 -17.09 6.46 8.22
C ALA A 133 -18.04 5.77 7.24
N ALA A 134 -17.56 4.83 6.43
CA ALA A 134 -18.35 4.10 5.47
C ALA A 134 -19.32 3.12 6.17
N PRO A 135 -20.52 2.84 5.60
CA PRO A 135 -21.41 1.82 6.13
C PRO A 135 -20.70 0.46 6.18
N ALA A 136 -20.75 -0.19 7.33
CA ALA A 136 -20.10 -1.45 7.59
C ALA A 136 -21.10 -2.53 8.00
N LEU A 137 -20.88 -3.79 7.64
CA LEU A 137 -21.76 -4.91 8.00
C LEU A 137 -21.62 -5.26 9.50
N ALA A 138 -20.39 -5.35 9.99
CA ALA A 138 -20.06 -5.66 11.38
C ALA A 138 -18.85 -4.87 11.89
N GLU A 139 -17.93 -4.56 11.00
CA GLU A 139 -16.68 -3.81 11.25
C GLU A 139 -16.29 -3.00 10.02
N PRO A 140 -15.50 -1.92 10.17
CA PRO A 140 -14.97 -1.17 9.04
C PRO A 140 -14.21 -2.08 8.08
N ASP A 141 -14.53 -2.00 6.78
CA ASP A 141 -13.95 -2.85 5.75
C ASP A 141 -13.54 -2.02 4.54
N LEU A 142 -12.29 -2.24 4.07
CA LEU A 142 -11.73 -1.53 2.92
C LEU A 142 -12.54 -1.79 1.65
N PHE A 143 -12.86 -3.05 1.36
CA PHE A 143 -13.55 -3.39 0.11
C PHE A 143 -14.99 -2.88 0.10
N ARG A 144 -15.68 -2.91 1.24
CA ARG A 144 -17.01 -2.29 1.38
C ARG A 144 -16.96 -0.79 1.13
N THR A 145 -15.92 -0.12 1.62
CA THR A 145 -15.71 1.32 1.33
C THR A 145 -15.51 1.55 -0.17
N ILE A 146 -14.72 0.70 -0.84
CA ILE A 146 -14.48 0.78 -2.29
C ILE A 146 -15.77 0.52 -3.07
N GLN A 147 -16.61 -0.41 -2.65
CA GLN A 147 -17.89 -0.74 -3.30
C GLN A 147 -18.90 0.43 -3.28
N ALA A 148 -18.77 1.35 -2.31
CA ALA A 148 -19.59 2.56 -2.27
C ALA A 148 -19.16 3.62 -3.32
N LEU A 149 -18.06 3.42 -4.02
CA LEU A 149 -17.54 4.38 -4.99
C LEU A 149 -18.21 4.22 -6.38
N PRO A 150 -18.45 5.32 -7.12
CA PRO A 150 -18.99 5.26 -8.46
C PRO A 150 -18.14 4.39 -9.41
N GLY A 151 -18.79 3.52 -10.18
CA GLY A 151 -18.14 2.64 -11.18
C GLY A 151 -17.47 1.40 -10.58
N VAL A 152 -17.79 1.07 -9.34
CA VAL A 152 -17.46 -0.20 -8.68
C VAL A 152 -18.77 -0.96 -8.47
N LEU A 153 -18.82 -2.20 -8.91
CA LEU A 153 -19.94 -3.10 -8.71
C LEU A 153 -19.48 -4.29 -7.86
N THR A 154 -20.45 -4.98 -7.27
CA THR A 154 -20.24 -6.21 -6.52
C THR A 154 -20.72 -7.42 -7.33
N THR A 155 -20.14 -8.58 -7.10
CA THR A 155 -20.62 -9.84 -7.68
C THR A 155 -21.92 -10.32 -7.04
N SER A 156 -22.16 -9.96 -5.77
CA SER A 156 -23.41 -10.16 -5.03
C SER A 156 -23.46 -9.21 -3.84
N GLU A 157 -24.64 -9.04 -3.21
CA GLU A 157 -24.81 -8.17 -2.01
C GLU A 157 -23.91 -8.56 -0.83
N PHE A 158 -23.56 -9.84 -0.72
CA PHE A 158 -22.69 -10.37 0.34
C PHE A 158 -21.23 -10.53 -0.08
N SER A 159 -20.86 -10.16 -1.31
CA SER A 159 -19.49 -10.31 -1.81
C SER A 159 -18.69 -9.01 -1.66
N THR A 160 -17.43 -9.13 -1.24
CA THR A 160 -16.42 -8.06 -1.34
C THR A 160 -15.71 -8.06 -2.70
N GLY A 161 -16.10 -8.92 -3.63
CA GLY A 161 -15.55 -8.95 -4.98
C GLY A 161 -15.72 -7.60 -5.67
N LEU A 162 -14.61 -7.07 -6.20
CA LEU A 162 -14.58 -5.76 -6.86
C LEU A 162 -14.68 -5.94 -8.38
N VAL A 163 -15.83 -5.59 -8.96
CA VAL A 163 -16.03 -5.50 -10.41
C VAL A 163 -15.90 -4.03 -10.79
N ILE A 164 -14.77 -3.67 -11.36
CA ILE A 164 -14.43 -2.28 -11.64
C ILE A 164 -14.48 -2.03 -13.13
N ARG A 165 -15.35 -1.10 -13.56
CA ARG A 165 -15.57 -0.74 -14.97
C ARG A 165 -15.80 -1.93 -15.89
N GLY A 166 -16.51 -2.96 -15.40
CA GLY A 166 -16.85 -4.17 -16.18
C GLY A 166 -15.76 -5.25 -16.21
N GLY A 167 -14.63 -5.06 -15.52
CA GLY A 167 -13.63 -6.09 -15.33
C GLY A 167 -14.01 -7.08 -14.22
N ASN A 168 -13.54 -8.32 -14.31
CA ASN A 168 -13.73 -9.34 -13.28
C ASN A 168 -12.84 -9.12 -12.06
N THR A 169 -13.17 -9.78 -10.95
CA THR A 169 -12.45 -9.66 -9.67
C THR A 169 -10.98 -10.07 -9.75
N ASP A 170 -10.66 -11.08 -10.57
CA ASP A 170 -9.30 -11.58 -10.81
C ASP A 170 -8.45 -10.66 -11.70
N GLN A 171 -9.09 -9.70 -12.38
CA GLN A 171 -8.43 -8.72 -13.26
C GLN A 171 -7.92 -7.50 -12.50
N ASN A 172 -8.17 -7.38 -11.21
CA ASN A 172 -7.65 -6.32 -10.36
C ASN A 172 -6.26 -6.71 -9.83
N LEU A 173 -5.33 -5.75 -9.82
CA LEU A 173 -4.06 -5.87 -9.12
C LEU A 173 -4.23 -5.33 -7.71
N ILE A 174 -4.09 -6.19 -6.71
CA ILE A 174 -4.18 -5.80 -5.31
C ILE A 174 -2.80 -5.95 -4.68
N LEU A 175 -2.28 -4.85 -4.18
CA LEU A 175 -0.95 -4.75 -3.59
C LEU A 175 -1.05 -4.34 -2.13
N LEU A 176 -0.30 -5.00 -1.26
CA LEU A 176 0.00 -4.57 0.10
C LEU A 176 1.50 -4.27 0.20
N ASP A 177 1.86 -3.01 0.43
CA ASP A 177 3.26 -2.54 0.44
C ASP A 177 4.04 -2.95 -0.82
N GLY A 178 3.37 -2.93 -1.99
CA GLY A 178 3.96 -3.31 -3.28
C GLY A 178 3.99 -4.82 -3.56
N VAL A 179 3.50 -5.66 -2.65
CA VAL A 179 3.44 -7.13 -2.78
C VAL A 179 2.06 -7.56 -3.26
N THR A 180 1.99 -8.42 -4.27
CA THR A 180 0.71 -8.95 -4.76
C THR A 180 0.04 -9.81 -3.69
N VAL A 181 -1.23 -9.52 -3.37
CA VAL A 181 -2.10 -10.33 -2.52
C VAL A 181 -3.16 -10.97 -3.40
N TYR A 182 -3.19 -12.29 -3.42
CA TYR A 182 -4.14 -13.06 -4.23
C TYR A 182 -5.41 -13.33 -3.42
N ASN A 183 -6.60 -13.10 -4.03
CA ASN A 183 -7.91 -13.33 -3.40
C ASN A 183 -8.00 -12.84 -1.94
N PRO A 184 -7.83 -11.54 -1.66
CA PRO A 184 -7.73 -11.00 -0.31
C PRO A 184 -9.09 -10.84 0.36
N SER A 185 -9.79 -11.97 0.57
CA SER A 185 -11.12 -11.98 1.16
C SER A 185 -11.36 -13.21 2.05
N HIS A 186 -12.11 -13.00 3.12
CA HIS A 186 -12.57 -14.03 4.06
C HIS A 186 -14.00 -14.45 3.78
N LEU A 187 -14.39 -15.60 4.31
CA LEU A 187 -15.74 -16.20 4.25
C LEU A 187 -16.28 -16.22 2.82
N GLY A 188 -15.47 -16.70 1.87
CA GLY A 188 -15.87 -16.79 0.47
C GLY A 188 -16.16 -15.44 -0.20
N GLY A 189 -15.58 -14.35 0.32
CA GLY A 189 -15.71 -13.02 -0.26
C GLY A 189 -16.62 -12.05 0.52
N ILE A 190 -16.93 -12.30 1.79
CA ILE A 190 -17.81 -11.40 2.59
C ILE A 190 -17.02 -10.26 3.24
N PHE A 191 -15.79 -10.50 3.68
CA PHE A 191 -14.91 -9.53 4.35
C PHE A 191 -13.58 -9.44 3.64
N SER A 192 -12.95 -8.25 3.68
CA SER A 192 -11.57 -8.09 3.22
C SER A 192 -10.57 -8.58 4.27
N ASN A 193 -9.39 -8.98 3.81
CA ASN A 193 -8.29 -9.43 4.67
C ASN A 193 -7.60 -8.27 5.40
N PHE A 194 -7.90 -7.01 5.09
CA PHE A 194 -7.14 -5.87 5.56
C PHE A 194 -7.73 -5.29 6.83
N ILE A 195 -6.90 -5.20 7.89
CA ILE A 195 -7.25 -4.56 9.15
C ILE A 195 -7.12 -3.04 8.97
N VAL A 196 -8.23 -2.29 9.01
CA VAL A 196 -8.26 -0.84 8.73
C VAL A 196 -7.31 -0.05 9.65
N ASP A 197 -7.16 -0.46 10.92
CA ASP A 197 -6.22 0.20 11.85
C ASP A 197 -4.74 -0.03 11.50
N GLY A 198 -4.42 -1.04 10.69
CA GLY A 198 -3.08 -1.29 10.15
C GLY A 198 -2.82 -0.64 8.79
N VAL A 199 -3.85 -0.03 8.16
CA VAL A 199 -3.74 0.63 6.85
C VAL A 199 -3.51 2.12 7.04
N LYS A 200 -2.53 2.69 6.34
CA LYS A 200 -2.25 4.12 6.26
C LYS A 200 -3.10 4.80 5.20
N GLU A 201 -3.11 4.21 4.01
CA GLU A 201 -3.83 4.70 2.85
C GLU A 201 -4.09 3.54 1.88
N ALA A 202 -5.19 3.60 1.15
CA ALA A 202 -5.43 2.73 0.01
C ALA A 202 -5.71 3.59 -1.23
N GLU A 203 -4.95 3.35 -2.28
CA GLU A 203 -5.04 4.05 -3.55
C GLU A 203 -5.74 3.15 -4.57
N LEU A 204 -6.94 3.53 -5.01
CA LEU A 204 -7.65 2.85 -6.08
C LEU A 204 -7.48 3.60 -7.39
N ILE A 205 -6.96 2.93 -8.42
CA ILE A 205 -6.84 3.43 -9.79
C ILE A 205 -7.76 2.59 -10.69
N LYS A 206 -8.86 3.21 -11.14
CA LYS A 206 -9.92 2.54 -11.91
C LYS A 206 -9.63 2.53 -13.42
N GLY A 207 -8.55 1.88 -13.85
CA GLY A 207 -8.11 1.86 -15.25
C GLY A 207 -7.24 3.08 -15.63
N ALA A 208 -6.59 3.03 -16.78
CA ALA A 208 -5.57 3.97 -17.23
C ALA A 208 -4.46 4.15 -16.16
N TYR A 209 -4.08 3.05 -15.52
CA TYR A 209 -3.02 3.06 -14.52
C TYR A 209 -1.65 3.28 -15.17
N ASN A 210 -0.73 3.77 -14.35
CA ASN A 210 0.61 4.14 -14.78
C ASN A 210 1.43 2.94 -15.25
N ALA A 211 2.46 3.21 -16.05
CA ALA A 211 3.39 2.21 -16.58
C ALA A 211 4.12 1.39 -15.50
N GLU A 212 4.17 1.87 -14.26
CA GLU A 212 4.73 1.16 -13.09
C GLU A 212 3.90 -0.08 -12.67
N TYR A 213 2.65 -0.18 -13.10
CA TYR A 213 1.76 -1.30 -12.82
C TYR A 213 1.54 -2.14 -14.08
N GLY A 214 1.59 -3.45 -13.93
CA GLY A 214 1.36 -4.40 -15.03
C GLY A 214 0.72 -5.70 -14.55
N GLY A 215 0.49 -6.63 -15.46
CA GLY A 215 0.02 -8.00 -15.16
C GLY A 215 -1.47 -8.14 -14.84
N ARG A 216 -2.27 -7.05 -14.91
CA ARG A 216 -3.73 -7.08 -14.70
C ARG A 216 -4.43 -6.13 -15.68
N LEU A 217 -5.77 -6.29 -15.86
CA LEU A 217 -6.51 -5.64 -16.95
C LEU A 217 -7.52 -4.60 -16.49
N SER A 218 -7.98 -4.61 -15.22
CA SER A 218 -9.09 -3.76 -14.76
C SER A 218 -8.63 -2.59 -13.90
N ALA A 219 -8.26 -2.83 -12.67
CA ALA A 219 -7.89 -1.79 -11.72
C ALA A 219 -6.64 -2.15 -10.93
N VAL A 220 -6.05 -1.13 -10.28
CA VAL A 220 -4.98 -1.30 -9.30
C VAL A 220 -5.48 -0.77 -7.96
N LEU A 221 -5.40 -1.59 -6.93
CA LEU A 221 -5.60 -1.22 -5.54
C LEU A 221 -4.26 -1.37 -4.82
N ASN A 222 -3.63 -0.26 -4.50
CA ASN A 222 -2.38 -0.22 -3.77
C ASN A 222 -2.64 0.19 -2.32
N ILE A 223 -2.38 -0.73 -1.39
CA ILE A 223 -2.60 -0.56 0.04
C ILE A 223 -1.25 -0.35 0.71
N ILE A 224 -1.14 0.69 1.50
CA ILE A 224 0.07 1.07 2.21
C ILE A 224 -0.18 0.86 3.71
N SER A 225 0.65 0.07 4.34
CA SER A 225 0.62 -0.16 5.79
C SER A 225 1.00 1.10 6.56
N ARG A 226 0.46 1.24 7.77
CA ARG A 226 0.95 2.22 8.73
C ARG A 226 2.38 1.89 9.14
N GLU A 227 3.14 2.94 9.43
CA GLU A 227 4.54 2.81 9.85
C GLU A 227 4.68 2.62 11.38
N GLY A 228 3.64 2.97 12.14
CA GLY A 228 3.63 2.94 13.60
C GLY A 228 4.16 4.23 14.25
N ASN A 229 4.00 4.34 15.56
CA ASN A 229 4.33 5.54 16.32
C ASN A 229 5.81 5.55 16.75
N GLN A 230 6.58 6.50 16.24
CA GLN A 230 8.01 6.68 16.60
C GLN A 230 8.23 7.26 18.01
N LYS A 231 7.21 7.86 18.62
CA LYS A 231 7.37 8.69 19.81
C LYS A 231 6.94 8.02 21.08
N LYS A 232 5.91 7.18 21.00
CA LYS A 232 5.33 6.51 22.16
C LYS A 232 4.74 5.16 21.80
N PHE A 233 4.67 4.29 22.78
CA PHE A 233 3.89 3.06 22.67
C PHE A 233 2.39 3.40 22.72
N GLU A 234 1.64 2.86 21.77
CA GLU A 234 0.19 2.97 21.72
C GLU A 234 -0.44 1.61 21.42
N GLY A 235 -1.68 1.45 21.92
CA GLY A 235 -2.46 0.25 21.65
C GLY A 235 -3.92 0.60 21.46
N LYS A 236 -4.57 -0.08 20.51
CA LYS A 236 -6.01 -0.02 20.27
C LYS A 236 -6.57 -1.43 20.29
N ALA A 237 -7.75 -1.60 20.87
CA ALA A 237 -8.50 -2.84 20.79
C ALA A 237 -9.93 -2.53 20.36
N ASN A 238 -10.49 -3.40 19.54
CA ASN A 238 -11.87 -3.31 19.07
C ASN A 238 -12.51 -4.70 19.19
N LEU A 239 -13.72 -4.73 19.73
CA LEU A 239 -14.54 -5.91 19.80
C LEU A 239 -15.83 -5.65 19.04
N SER A 240 -16.03 -6.34 17.94
CA SER A 240 -17.22 -6.28 17.11
C SER A 240 -18.14 -7.49 17.37
N LEU A 241 -19.28 -7.55 16.70
CA LEU A 241 -20.14 -8.76 16.72
C LEU A 241 -19.49 -9.97 16.02
N LEU A 242 -18.46 -9.74 15.21
CA LEU A 242 -17.81 -10.73 14.34
C LEU A 242 -16.45 -11.17 14.89
N SER A 243 -15.61 -10.20 15.30
CA SER A 243 -14.21 -10.44 15.60
C SER A 243 -13.69 -9.60 16.77
N ALA A 244 -12.59 -10.02 17.32
CA ALA A 244 -11.72 -9.23 18.19
C ALA A 244 -10.50 -8.78 17.42
N GLN A 245 -10.15 -7.50 17.55
CA GLN A 245 -8.99 -6.88 16.90
C GLN A 245 -8.13 -6.18 17.92
N ALA A 246 -6.82 -6.18 17.70
CA ALA A 246 -5.88 -5.38 18.46
C ALA A 246 -4.79 -4.84 17.54
N THR A 247 -4.40 -3.59 17.77
CA THR A 247 -3.26 -2.94 17.10
C THR A 247 -2.36 -2.36 18.16
N LEU A 248 -1.07 -2.72 18.12
CA LEU A 248 -0.02 -2.24 18.99
C LEU A 248 1.04 -1.57 18.15
N GLU A 249 1.58 -0.46 18.59
CA GLU A 249 2.59 0.29 17.87
C GLU A 249 3.55 1.01 18.83
N GLY A 250 4.76 1.28 18.38
CA GLY A 250 5.72 1.99 19.20
C GLY A 250 7.06 2.24 18.53
N PRO A 251 7.98 2.95 19.21
CA PRO A 251 9.30 3.25 18.69
C PRO A 251 10.17 1.99 18.56
N PHE A 252 11.01 1.98 17.54
CA PHE A 252 12.01 0.95 17.27
C PHE A 252 13.29 1.58 16.72
N TYR A 253 14.33 1.64 17.54
CA TYR A 253 15.62 2.26 17.19
C TYR A 253 15.45 3.68 16.62
N LYS A 254 15.67 3.90 15.31
CA LYS A 254 15.45 5.17 14.59
C LYS A 254 14.21 5.10 13.69
N GLY A 255 13.18 4.42 14.13
CA GLY A 255 11.95 4.20 13.38
C GLY A 255 10.83 3.76 14.31
N ALA A 256 9.93 2.95 13.79
CA ALA A 256 8.77 2.44 14.53
C ALA A 256 8.40 1.04 14.08
N TRP A 257 7.52 0.44 14.85
CA TRP A 257 6.85 -0.81 14.51
C TRP A 257 5.35 -0.72 14.77
N ILE A 258 4.60 -1.48 14.02
CA ILE A 258 3.16 -1.72 14.23
C ILE A 258 2.86 -3.19 14.06
N LEU A 259 1.98 -3.71 14.90
CA LEU A 259 1.44 -5.07 14.83
C LEU A 259 -0.08 -4.99 14.99
N SER A 260 -0.81 -5.48 14.01
CA SER A 260 -2.27 -5.58 14.05
C SER A 260 -2.68 -7.04 13.94
N GLY A 261 -3.63 -7.45 14.75
CA GLY A 261 -4.21 -8.79 14.72
C GLY A 261 -5.72 -8.75 14.78
N ARG A 262 -6.38 -9.66 14.09
CA ARG A 262 -7.84 -9.86 14.07
C ARG A 262 -8.13 -11.35 14.09
N ARG A 263 -9.17 -11.78 14.83
CA ARG A 263 -9.69 -13.14 14.80
C ARG A 263 -11.20 -13.12 15.05
N THR A 264 -11.94 -13.88 14.26
CA THR A 264 -13.34 -14.19 14.55
C THR A 264 -13.45 -15.21 15.67
N TYR A 265 -14.59 -15.24 16.35
CA TYR A 265 -14.81 -16.13 17.50
C TYR A 265 -16.10 -16.95 17.42
N PHE A 266 -16.73 -17.03 16.25
CA PHE A 266 -17.93 -17.83 16.04
C PHE A 266 -17.73 -19.32 16.36
N ASP A 267 -16.58 -19.85 16.00
CA ASP A 267 -16.17 -21.22 16.32
C ASP A 267 -16.23 -21.50 17.82
N GLN A 268 -15.93 -20.52 18.66
CA GLN A 268 -15.96 -20.65 20.13
C GLN A 268 -17.39 -20.54 20.68
N ILE A 269 -18.18 -19.60 20.16
CA ILE A 269 -19.57 -19.38 20.60
C ILE A 269 -20.44 -20.58 20.23
N PHE A 270 -20.32 -21.08 19.03
CA PHE A 270 -21.18 -22.14 18.50
C PHE A 270 -20.57 -23.54 18.61
N LYS A 271 -19.47 -23.72 19.31
CA LYS A 271 -18.74 -24.99 19.47
C LYS A 271 -19.62 -26.19 19.85
N LYS A 272 -20.71 -25.96 20.60
CA LYS A 272 -21.63 -27.00 21.06
C LYS A 272 -22.80 -27.28 20.12
N ASN A 273 -22.96 -26.48 19.04
CA ASN A 273 -24.04 -26.65 18.08
C ASN A 273 -23.55 -27.44 16.85
N PRO A 274 -23.92 -28.70 16.68
CA PRO A 274 -23.43 -29.55 15.58
C PRO A 274 -23.98 -29.10 14.21
N ASN A 275 -24.99 -28.23 14.17
CA ASN A 275 -25.58 -27.73 12.94
C ASN A 275 -24.88 -26.47 12.39
N ILE A 276 -23.97 -25.87 13.16
CA ILE A 276 -23.21 -24.70 12.74
C ILE A 276 -21.77 -25.14 12.53
N PRO A 277 -21.23 -25.03 11.31
CA PRO A 277 -19.86 -25.41 11.04
C PRO A 277 -18.89 -24.55 11.85
N PRO A 278 -17.88 -25.15 12.49
CA PRO A 278 -16.84 -24.38 13.14
C PRO A 278 -16.00 -23.68 12.06
N TYR A 279 -16.29 -22.41 11.86
CA TYR A 279 -15.57 -21.54 10.95
C TYR A 279 -14.92 -20.41 11.73
N TYR A 280 -13.68 -20.12 11.42
CA TYR A 280 -12.99 -18.92 11.86
C TYR A 280 -12.03 -18.41 10.79
N PHE A 281 -11.71 -17.14 10.88
CA PHE A 281 -10.55 -16.59 10.19
C PHE A 281 -9.73 -15.73 11.15
N TYR A 282 -8.49 -15.53 10.80
CA TYR A 282 -7.62 -14.57 11.47
C TYR A 282 -6.71 -13.85 10.47
N ASP A 283 -6.27 -12.65 10.87
CA ASP A 283 -5.27 -11.85 10.21
C ASP A 283 -4.22 -11.39 11.19
N ILE A 284 -2.98 -11.37 10.75
CA ILE A 284 -1.86 -10.73 11.42
C ILE A 284 -1.13 -9.89 10.39
N GLN A 285 -0.97 -8.60 10.67
CA GLN A 285 -0.24 -7.66 9.84
C GLN A 285 0.79 -6.94 10.70
N SER A 286 2.03 -6.85 10.23
CA SER A 286 3.07 -6.09 10.91
C SER A 286 3.94 -5.33 9.93
N HIS A 287 4.40 -4.17 10.36
CA HIS A 287 5.38 -3.37 9.67
C HIS A 287 6.40 -2.83 10.68
N VAL A 288 7.67 -2.88 10.32
CA VAL A 288 8.74 -2.29 11.11
C VAL A 288 9.72 -1.61 10.17
N TYR A 289 10.20 -0.43 10.55
CA TYR A 289 11.25 0.24 9.79
C TYR A 289 12.26 0.94 10.70
N SER A 290 13.41 1.22 10.12
CA SER A 290 14.44 2.04 10.74
C SER A 290 15.17 2.90 9.71
N ASP A 291 15.35 4.17 10.03
CA ASP A 291 16.23 5.09 9.31
C ASP A 291 17.69 4.83 9.73
N ILE A 292 18.37 3.93 8.97
CA ILE A 292 19.76 3.53 9.25
C ILE A 292 20.67 4.74 9.19
N THR A 293 20.48 5.59 8.17
CA THR A 293 21.10 6.89 8.01
C THR A 293 20.03 7.92 7.61
N PRO A 294 20.32 9.23 7.61
CA PRO A 294 19.39 10.24 7.09
C PRO A 294 18.98 10.05 5.61
N LYS A 295 19.69 9.17 4.90
CA LYS A 295 19.43 8.87 3.48
C LYS A 295 18.90 7.46 3.23
N ASP A 296 19.01 6.56 4.20
CA ASP A 296 18.76 5.14 4.03
C ASP A 296 17.72 4.64 5.04
N ARG A 297 16.63 4.07 4.53
CA ARG A 297 15.59 3.40 5.33
C ARG A 297 15.48 1.95 4.93
N LEU A 298 15.42 1.09 5.91
CA LEU A 298 15.08 -0.32 5.75
C LEU A 298 13.72 -0.59 6.40
N SER A 299 12.83 -1.27 5.69
CA SER A 299 11.52 -1.66 6.18
C SER A 299 11.29 -3.15 5.96
N LEU A 300 10.55 -3.78 6.88
CA LEU A 300 10.08 -5.15 6.80
C LEU A 300 8.57 -5.15 7.02
N SER A 301 7.82 -5.75 6.10
CA SER A 301 6.37 -5.95 6.22
C SER A 301 6.04 -7.42 6.18
N PHE A 302 5.12 -7.84 7.04
CA PHE A 302 4.58 -9.19 7.08
C PHE A 302 3.05 -9.14 7.17
N TYR A 303 2.41 -10.01 6.42
CA TYR A 303 0.98 -10.25 6.51
C TYR A 303 0.71 -11.76 6.43
N ASN A 304 -0.22 -12.24 7.25
CA ASN A 304 -0.77 -13.59 7.17
C ASN A 304 -2.25 -13.56 7.53
N GLY A 305 -3.09 -14.08 6.63
CA GLY A 305 -4.53 -14.24 6.84
C GLY A 305 -4.98 -15.62 6.41
N ILE A 306 -5.72 -16.31 7.27
CA ILE A 306 -6.18 -17.70 7.04
C ILE A 306 -7.64 -17.81 7.43
N ASP A 307 -8.38 -18.53 6.59
CA ASP A 307 -9.72 -19.06 6.84
C ASP A 307 -9.63 -20.56 7.09
N ASP A 308 -10.42 -21.06 8.03
CA ASP A 308 -10.51 -22.47 8.36
C ASP A 308 -11.98 -22.86 8.58
N LEU A 309 -12.47 -23.77 7.76
CA LEU A 309 -13.83 -24.30 7.77
C LEU A 309 -13.80 -25.81 7.85
N LEU A 310 -14.37 -26.38 8.90
CA LEU A 310 -14.55 -27.81 9.02
C LEU A 310 -16.04 -28.14 9.28
N PHE A 311 -16.69 -28.80 8.32
CA PHE A 311 -18.07 -29.24 8.49
C PHE A 311 -18.15 -30.76 8.44
N GLY A 312 -17.84 -31.39 9.59
CA GLY A 312 -17.68 -32.84 9.73
C GLY A 312 -18.90 -33.65 9.34
N THR A 313 -20.13 -33.12 9.52
CA THR A 313 -21.39 -33.81 9.18
C THR A 313 -21.48 -34.17 7.69
N PHE A 314 -20.90 -33.34 6.83
CA PHE A 314 -20.88 -33.55 5.37
C PHE A 314 -19.49 -33.92 4.84
N GLY A 315 -18.49 -34.08 5.72
CA GLY A 315 -17.11 -34.31 5.32
C GLY A 315 -16.54 -33.14 4.49
N LEU A 316 -17.06 -31.92 4.70
CA LEU A 316 -16.60 -30.72 4.01
C LEU A 316 -15.51 -30.07 4.86
N ALA A 317 -14.34 -29.87 4.28
CA ALA A 317 -13.24 -29.12 4.86
C ALA A 317 -12.76 -28.08 3.85
N GLY A 318 -12.42 -26.89 4.34
CA GLY A 318 -11.87 -25.82 3.52
C GLY A 318 -10.88 -24.99 4.32
N ARG A 319 -9.69 -24.77 3.77
CA ARG A 319 -8.70 -23.89 4.34
C ARG A 319 -8.07 -23.08 3.22
N TRP A 320 -8.01 -21.77 3.39
CA TRP A 320 -7.40 -20.90 2.39
C TRP A 320 -6.78 -19.67 3.06
N GLY A 321 -5.86 -19.05 2.37
CA GLY A 321 -5.22 -17.87 2.93
C GLY A 321 -4.12 -17.27 2.09
N ASN A 322 -3.59 -16.17 2.61
CA ASN A 322 -2.46 -15.44 2.06
C ASN A 322 -1.37 -15.27 3.13
N SER A 323 -0.13 -15.32 2.69
CA SER A 323 1.01 -14.91 3.49
C SER A 323 1.93 -14.06 2.64
N THR A 324 2.35 -12.89 3.13
CA THR A 324 3.33 -12.04 2.45
C THR A 324 4.44 -11.65 3.38
N LEU A 325 5.66 -11.61 2.85
CA LEU A 325 6.83 -11.07 3.54
C LEU A 325 7.58 -10.19 2.56
N SER A 326 7.87 -8.95 2.94
CA SER A 326 8.65 -8.06 2.10
C SER A 326 9.72 -7.30 2.88
N THR A 327 10.81 -7.02 2.19
CA THR A 327 11.88 -6.14 2.64
C THR A 327 12.00 -5.01 1.63
N GLN A 328 11.93 -3.78 2.11
CA GLN A 328 12.11 -2.59 1.28
C GLN A 328 13.31 -1.80 1.77
N TYR A 329 14.17 -1.40 0.84
CA TYR A 329 15.28 -0.50 1.09
C TYR A 329 15.10 0.76 0.24
N ARG A 330 14.96 1.91 0.93
CA ARG A 330 14.90 3.23 0.30
C ARG A 330 16.23 3.94 0.48
N ARG A 331 16.77 4.51 -0.61
CA ARG A 331 17.96 5.36 -0.58
C ARG A 331 17.74 6.68 -1.30
N VAL A 332 18.06 7.78 -0.63
CA VAL A 332 18.16 9.11 -1.22
C VAL A 332 19.58 9.27 -1.76
N PHE A 333 19.78 9.02 -3.05
CA PHE A 333 21.09 9.14 -3.72
C PHE A 333 21.53 10.61 -3.78
N SER A 334 20.60 11.48 -4.15
CA SER A 334 20.77 12.93 -4.15
C SER A 334 19.41 13.59 -3.88
N GLU A 335 19.37 14.92 -3.73
CA GLU A 335 18.11 15.67 -3.57
C GLU A 335 17.14 15.45 -4.73
N LYS A 336 17.67 15.07 -5.90
CA LYS A 336 16.90 14.83 -7.14
C LYS A 336 16.66 13.37 -7.45
N LEU A 337 17.25 12.40 -6.74
CA LEU A 337 17.16 10.98 -7.07
C LEU A 337 16.94 10.13 -5.83
N ILE A 338 15.82 9.42 -5.82
CA ILE A 338 15.47 8.42 -4.81
C ILE A 338 15.32 7.05 -5.49
N GLY A 339 15.86 6.00 -4.86
CA GLY A 339 15.66 4.62 -5.26
C GLY A 339 14.96 3.83 -4.16
N ASN A 340 14.02 2.99 -4.57
CA ASN A 340 13.33 2.02 -3.71
C ASN A 340 13.57 0.62 -4.28
N PHE A 341 14.07 -0.26 -3.44
CA PHE A 341 14.38 -1.65 -3.76
C PHE A 341 13.47 -2.55 -2.94
N LEU A 342 12.81 -3.48 -3.60
CA LEU A 342 11.87 -4.43 -3.00
C LEU A 342 12.37 -5.85 -3.22
N TYR A 343 12.39 -6.64 -2.16
CA TYR A 343 12.35 -8.10 -2.21
C TYR A 343 11.11 -8.58 -1.48
N ALA A 344 10.31 -9.40 -2.11
CA ALA A 344 9.06 -9.87 -1.56
C ALA A 344 8.76 -11.32 -1.92
N ASN A 345 8.07 -12.00 -1.00
CA ASN A 345 7.44 -13.30 -1.24
C ASN A 345 5.97 -13.20 -0.89
N SER A 346 5.11 -13.74 -1.73
CA SER A 346 3.68 -13.90 -1.51
C SER A 346 3.29 -15.35 -1.75
N LEU A 347 2.52 -15.91 -0.84
CA LEU A 347 1.95 -17.24 -0.94
C LEU A 347 0.43 -17.13 -0.81
N PHE A 348 -0.28 -17.67 -1.76
CA PHE A 348 -1.71 -17.93 -1.67
C PHE A 348 -1.96 -19.43 -1.78
N PHE A 349 -2.84 -19.95 -0.96
CA PHE A 349 -3.23 -21.36 -1.02
C PHE A 349 -4.74 -21.55 -0.79
N THR A 350 -5.28 -22.63 -1.35
CA THR A 350 -6.59 -23.17 -1.02
C THR A 350 -6.50 -24.68 -0.93
N GLU A 351 -7.04 -25.22 0.12
CA GLU A 351 -7.20 -26.65 0.38
C GLU A 351 -8.71 -26.92 0.55
N PHE A 352 -9.29 -27.75 -0.28
CA PHE A 352 -10.71 -28.07 -0.23
C PHE A 352 -10.91 -29.57 -0.24
N GLY A 353 -11.68 -30.09 0.71
CA GLY A 353 -12.01 -31.51 0.82
C GLY A 353 -13.50 -31.73 0.91
N LEU A 354 -13.99 -32.79 0.27
CA LEU A 354 -15.38 -33.24 0.34
C LEU A 354 -15.43 -34.78 0.44
N GLY A 355 -16.17 -35.31 1.41
CA GLY A 355 -16.32 -36.75 1.63
C GLY A 355 -15.27 -37.40 2.52
N GLY A 356 -14.53 -36.58 3.29
CA GLY A 356 -13.51 -37.06 4.24
C GLY A 356 -12.28 -37.67 3.58
N SER A 357 -11.59 -38.58 4.26
CA SER A 357 -10.32 -39.16 3.79
C SER A 357 -10.42 -39.93 2.46
N ASN A 358 -11.58 -40.48 2.12
CA ASN A 358 -11.82 -41.21 0.87
C ASN A 358 -12.52 -40.33 -0.21
N GLY A 359 -12.63 -39.07 0.05
CA GLY A 359 -13.34 -38.11 -0.78
C GLY A 359 -12.48 -37.39 -1.80
N LEU A 360 -13.06 -36.35 -2.36
CA LEU A 360 -12.38 -35.42 -3.28
C LEU A 360 -11.57 -34.41 -2.46
N ASN A 361 -10.28 -34.24 -2.80
CA ASN A 361 -9.46 -33.13 -2.29
C ASN A 361 -8.91 -32.32 -3.47
N SER A 362 -8.91 -31.01 -3.31
CA SER A 362 -8.42 -30.05 -4.30
C SER A 362 -7.53 -29.03 -3.61
N ASP A 363 -6.26 -29.02 -3.99
CA ASP A 363 -5.26 -28.08 -3.46
C ASP A 363 -4.78 -27.16 -4.57
N ASN A 364 -4.72 -25.88 -4.27
CA ASN A 364 -4.19 -24.87 -5.18
C ASN A 364 -3.23 -23.97 -4.42
N GLN A 365 -2.07 -23.69 -5.03
CA GLN A 365 -1.03 -22.84 -4.45
C GLN A 365 -0.46 -21.91 -5.51
N ILE A 366 -0.25 -20.66 -5.12
CA ILE A 366 0.43 -19.64 -5.92
C ILE A 366 1.56 -19.08 -5.07
N ASP A 367 2.79 -19.25 -5.53
CA ASP A 367 4.00 -18.65 -4.98
C ASP A 367 4.45 -17.49 -5.88
N ASP A 368 4.76 -16.34 -5.33
CA ASP A 368 5.24 -15.16 -6.06
C ASP A 368 6.46 -14.57 -5.35
N ALA A 369 7.65 -14.82 -5.89
CA ALA A 369 8.88 -14.20 -5.43
C ALA A 369 9.23 -13.03 -6.35
N THR A 370 9.23 -11.82 -5.81
CA THR A 370 9.42 -10.57 -6.56
C THR A 370 10.68 -9.83 -6.10
N VAL A 371 11.48 -9.38 -7.06
CA VAL A 371 12.56 -8.41 -6.88
C VAL A 371 12.27 -7.21 -7.76
N ALA A 372 12.29 -6.00 -7.21
CA ALA A 372 12.05 -4.79 -7.97
C ALA A 372 12.99 -3.66 -7.55
N ALA A 373 13.32 -2.79 -8.51
CA ALA A 373 14.06 -1.55 -8.29
C ALA A 373 13.33 -0.41 -8.99
N ASN A 374 12.95 0.61 -8.24
CA ASN A 374 12.18 1.75 -8.73
C ASN A 374 12.89 3.04 -8.37
N PHE A 375 13.05 3.92 -9.33
CA PHE A 375 13.71 5.21 -9.17
C PHE A 375 12.77 6.36 -9.49
N SER A 376 12.85 7.42 -8.68
CA SER A 376 12.21 8.71 -8.93
C SER A 376 13.28 9.75 -9.12
N TRP A 377 13.38 10.29 -10.33
CA TRP A 377 14.27 11.39 -10.67
C TRP A 377 13.46 12.67 -10.87
N PHE A 378 13.62 13.59 -9.94
CA PHE A 378 13.01 14.92 -9.98
C PHE A 378 13.86 15.80 -10.90
N LYS A 379 13.47 15.86 -12.18
CA LYS A 379 14.21 16.60 -13.22
C LYS A 379 14.10 18.11 -13.04
N SER A 380 12.88 18.59 -12.72
CA SER A 380 12.58 19.99 -12.39
C SER A 380 11.42 20.03 -11.38
N SER A 381 11.02 21.22 -10.91
CA SER A 381 9.83 21.41 -10.05
C SER A 381 8.53 20.91 -10.68
N GLU A 382 8.46 20.85 -12.02
CA GLU A 382 7.26 20.44 -12.77
C GLU A 382 7.40 19.05 -13.41
N SER A 383 8.61 18.47 -13.45
CA SER A 383 8.86 17.22 -14.18
C SER A 383 9.57 16.18 -13.33
N THR A 384 8.93 15.02 -13.19
CA THR A 384 9.49 13.84 -12.52
C THR A 384 9.54 12.67 -13.50
N VAL A 385 10.71 12.07 -13.63
CA VAL A 385 10.90 10.81 -14.37
C VAL A 385 10.93 9.66 -13.37
N LYS A 386 10.00 8.73 -13.52
CA LYS A 386 10.05 7.45 -12.79
C LYS A 386 10.45 6.34 -13.74
N PHE A 387 11.35 5.47 -13.30
CA PHE A 387 11.77 4.30 -14.07
C PHE A 387 12.10 3.17 -13.13
N GLY A 388 11.95 1.95 -13.62
CA GLY A 388 12.21 0.77 -12.80
C GLY A 388 12.15 -0.51 -13.58
N ALA A 389 12.52 -1.59 -12.89
CA ALA A 389 12.45 -2.94 -13.38
C ALA A 389 12.00 -3.88 -12.27
N GLN A 390 11.34 -4.96 -12.66
CA GLN A 390 10.84 -6.00 -11.79
C GLN A 390 11.09 -7.37 -12.41
N LEU A 391 11.49 -8.31 -11.59
CA LEU A 391 11.59 -9.73 -11.91
C LEU A 391 10.69 -10.50 -10.95
N LYS A 392 9.81 -11.34 -11.49
CA LYS A 392 8.98 -12.27 -10.73
C LYS A 392 9.32 -13.70 -11.09
N ASN A 393 9.38 -14.55 -10.07
CA ASN A 393 9.38 -15.99 -10.20
C ASN A 393 8.09 -16.52 -9.59
N LEU A 394 7.20 -17.01 -10.45
CA LEU A 394 5.88 -17.50 -10.04
C LEU A 394 5.90 -19.03 -9.96
N GLY A 395 5.22 -19.59 -8.99
CA GLY A 395 4.95 -21.02 -8.88
C GLY A 395 3.45 -21.23 -8.86
N PHE A 396 2.93 -22.12 -9.71
CA PHE A 396 1.53 -22.53 -9.69
C PHE A 396 1.49 -24.04 -9.50
N LEU A 397 0.81 -24.49 -8.45
CA LEU A 397 0.54 -25.88 -8.18
C LEU A 397 -0.97 -26.06 -8.01
N TYR A 398 -1.54 -26.96 -8.78
CA TYR A 398 -2.92 -27.43 -8.61
C TYR A 398 -2.92 -28.95 -8.57
N THR A 399 -3.50 -29.54 -7.55
CA THR A 399 -3.68 -30.98 -7.41
C THR A 399 -5.13 -31.31 -7.12
N ASN A 400 -5.60 -32.42 -7.69
CA ASN A 400 -6.90 -32.98 -7.40
C ASN A 400 -6.74 -34.48 -7.15
N THR A 401 -7.22 -34.94 -5.99
CA THR A 401 -7.14 -36.35 -5.60
C THR A 401 -8.52 -36.89 -5.23
N PHE A 402 -8.71 -38.19 -5.43
CA PHE A 402 -9.86 -38.91 -4.92
C PHE A 402 -9.35 -40.07 -4.02
N GLY A 403 -9.61 -39.97 -2.73
CA GLY A 403 -8.87 -40.76 -1.75
C GLY A 403 -7.37 -40.52 -1.90
N ASP A 404 -6.59 -41.59 -1.95
CA ASP A 404 -5.12 -41.51 -2.14
C ASP A 404 -4.70 -41.46 -3.60
N SER A 405 -5.66 -41.47 -4.55
CA SER A 405 -5.37 -41.51 -5.98
C SER A 405 -5.30 -40.11 -6.57
N LEU A 406 -4.14 -39.75 -7.12
CA LEU A 406 -3.95 -38.50 -7.87
C LEU A 406 -4.77 -38.57 -9.19
N GLN A 407 -5.72 -37.67 -9.36
CA GLN A 407 -6.56 -37.57 -10.56
C GLN A 407 -5.98 -36.56 -11.56
N PHE A 408 -5.46 -35.44 -11.05
CA PHE A 408 -4.97 -34.35 -11.89
C PHE A 408 -3.92 -33.52 -11.15
N LYS A 409 -2.85 -33.12 -11.86
CA LYS A 409 -1.83 -32.20 -11.35
C LYS A 409 -1.40 -31.23 -12.44
N ILE A 410 -1.39 -29.94 -12.13
CA ILE A 410 -0.70 -28.92 -12.92
C ILE A 410 0.37 -28.32 -12.03
N GLU A 411 1.59 -28.21 -12.57
CA GLU A 411 2.69 -27.53 -11.92
C GLU A 411 3.45 -26.74 -12.97
N THR A 412 3.66 -25.44 -12.73
CA THR A 412 4.42 -24.57 -13.63
C THR A 412 5.09 -23.45 -12.88
N GLN A 413 6.24 -22.99 -13.39
CA GLN A 413 7.07 -21.97 -12.77
C GLN A 413 7.47 -20.88 -13.77
N PRO A 414 6.53 -20.05 -14.23
CA PRO A 414 6.85 -18.96 -15.15
C PRO A 414 7.67 -17.88 -14.47
N LYS A 415 8.51 -17.23 -15.29
CA LYS A 415 9.28 -16.04 -14.89
C LYS A 415 8.78 -14.85 -15.68
N GLU A 416 8.57 -13.74 -15.00
CA GLU A 416 8.17 -12.50 -15.62
C GLU A 416 9.24 -11.43 -15.41
N PHE A 417 9.59 -10.72 -16.48
CA PHE A 417 10.41 -9.53 -16.42
C PHE A 417 9.61 -8.34 -16.96
N ALA A 418 9.61 -7.25 -16.22
CA ALA A 418 8.99 -6.00 -16.63
C ALA A 418 9.93 -4.82 -16.36
N SER A 419 9.90 -3.83 -17.23
CA SER A 419 10.56 -2.55 -17.02
C SER A 419 9.68 -1.41 -17.50
N TYR A 420 9.83 -0.24 -16.91
CA TYR A 420 9.04 0.92 -17.27
C TYR A 420 9.84 2.22 -17.18
N ILE A 421 9.38 3.21 -17.93
CA ILE A 421 9.73 4.61 -17.78
C ILE A 421 8.47 5.44 -17.87
N LYS A 422 8.33 6.44 -17.00
CA LYS A 422 7.20 7.35 -16.91
C LYS A 422 7.68 8.77 -16.72
N LEU A 423 7.14 9.69 -17.51
CA LEU A 423 7.31 11.13 -17.36
C LEU A 423 6.02 11.72 -16.78
N LYS A 424 6.16 12.54 -15.76
CA LYS A 424 5.08 13.32 -15.13
C LYS A 424 5.42 14.79 -15.18
#